data_8c683cb493b36cbe8ac1bf65b6e66793
#
_entry.id   8c683cb493b36cbe8ac1bf65b6e66793
#
_cell.length_a   1.000
_cell.length_b   1.000
_cell.length_c   1.000
_cell.angle_alpha   90.00
_cell.angle_beta   90.00
_cell.angle_gamma   90.00
#
_symmetry.space_group_name_H-M   'P 1'
#
loop_
_entity.id
_entity.type
_entity.pdbx_description
1 polymer ?
#
loop_
_entity_poly.entity_id
_entity_poly.type
_entity_poly.pdbx_seq_one_letter_code
_entity_poly.pdbx_strand_id
1 'polypeptide(L)'
;MAEPGAVRAVLLAGGEGRRMGRLGTGRLKPLIPYGGACRLIDFSLANARGSGLDEVLLLSQYEERRLMDDLHRVWNAEPGFRVHFGPYDTAYRSAGTDVPREIPARRGPLERGTADALIRKSEYVFGGGAEQILVLHADHVYRFDYEPLIAGHRASGAALTIAYQRIERRWVHLFGMVRFDGDGNLTEFTEKPENSTSDLVFAAFCVFDAAVLKRYLEQLDGTDWQHDISRDVIPAMLAAGERVRGHEVAGHWEDIGTVERFHRAHMALATDPRTGLPVDEMPWTVRPGVRRGWVADTPGVRASLVPSDLVNQGLVEESVLFPGVRIGAGARVRRSVVLPGADVAPGADIDSAVVLEDGHIQQVTEGVRP
;
A
#
# COMPACT_ATOMS: atom_id res chain seq x y z
N MET A 1 5.28 -12.04 -29.21
CA MET A 1 4.24 -11.01 -29.43
C MET A 1 3.40 -11.03 -28.18
N ALA A 2 3.17 -9.87 -27.53
CA ALA A 2 2.24 -9.80 -26.42
C ALA A 2 0.83 -10.14 -26.93
N GLU A 3 0.02 -10.78 -26.09
CA GLU A 3 -1.40 -10.97 -26.42
C GLU A 3 -2.08 -9.60 -26.56
N PRO A 4 -3.04 -9.45 -27.50
CA PRO A 4 -3.77 -8.20 -27.65
C PRO A 4 -4.43 -7.79 -26.34
N GLY A 5 -4.15 -6.57 -25.86
CA GLY A 5 -4.66 -6.04 -24.59
C GLY A 5 -3.79 -6.35 -23.36
N ALA A 6 -2.50 -6.63 -23.56
CA ALA A 6 -1.57 -6.91 -22.45
C ALA A 6 -1.52 -5.76 -21.43
N VAL A 7 -1.73 -6.11 -20.16
CA VAL A 7 -1.67 -5.17 -19.01
C VAL A 7 -0.33 -5.29 -18.32
N ARG A 8 0.33 -4.15 -18.08
CA ARG A 8 1.49 -4.06 -17.21
C ARG A 8 1.07 -3.48 -15.85
N ALA A 9 1.07 -4.30 -14.82
CA ALA A 9 0.89 -3.78 -13.45
C ALA A 9 2.21 -3.21 -12.93
N VAL A 10 2.15 -1.99 -12.43
CA VAL A 10 3.30 -1.25 -11.86
C VAL A 10 2.96 -0.86 -10.43
N LEU A 11 3.75 -1.30 -9.46
CA LEU A 11 3.57 -1.02 -8.04
C LEU A 11 4.61 -0.01 -7.57
N LEU A 12 4.15 1.18 -7.19
CA LEU A 12 4.98 2.27 -6.68
C LEU A 12 5.23 2.07 -5.18
N ALA A 13 6.48 1.87 -4.79
CA ALA A 13 6.91 1.58 -3.42
C ALA A 13 7.98 2.56 -2.90
N GLY A 14 7.95 3.82 -3.36
CA GLY A 14 8.97 4.84 -3.08
C GLY A 14 8.78 5.66 -1.80
N GLY A 15 7.79 5.37 -0.96
CA GLY A 15 7.49 6.17 0.23
C GLY A 15 8.47 5.94 1.39
N GLU A 16 9.11 7.02 1.90
CA GLU A 16 10.03 6.95 3.05
C GLU A 16 9.33 6.76 4.42
N GLY A 17 8.01 6.98 4.50
CA GLY A 17 7.28 6.82 5.76
C GLY A 17 7.61 7.84 6.87
N ARG A 18 8.19 9.01 6.55
CA ARG A 18 8.63 10.03 7.54
C ARG A 18 7.54 10.41 8.56
N ARG A 19 6.27 10.46 8.13
CA ARG A 19 5.11 10.78 8.97
C ARG A 19 4.68 9.65 9.92
N MET A 20 5.29 8.48 9.81
CA MET A 20 5.01 7.32 10.67
C MET A 20 5.81 7.38 11.99
N GLY A 21 6.53 8.46 12.25
CA GLY A 21 7.35 8.57 13.44
C GLY A 21 8.38 7.44 13.54
N ARG A 22 8.57 6.90 14.74
CA ARG A 22 9.53 5.81 14.97
C ARG A 22 9.13 4.50 14.31
N LEU A 23 7.83 4.27 14.10
CA LEU A 23 7.32 3.13 13.33
C LEU A 23 7.89 3.09 11.90
N GLY A 24 8.13 4.25 11.26
CA GLY A 24 8.75 4.37 9.94
C GLY A 24 10.28 4.47 9.95
N THR A 25 10.91 4.63 11.12
CA THR A 25 12.36 4.82 11.19
C THR A 25 13.08 3.50 10.90
N GLY A 26 14.02 3.53 9.94
CA GLY A 26 14.83 2.36 9.58
C GLY A 26 14.05 1.25 8.89
N ARG A 27 12.84 1.54 8.37
CA ARG A 27 12.08 0.58 7.55
C ARG A 27 11.39 1.27 6.38
N LEU A 28 11.21 0.54 5.31
CA LEU A 28 10.38 0.98 4.19
C LEU A 28 8.91 0.98 4.59
N LYS A 29 8.17 2.05 4.29
CA LYS A 29 6.74 2.14 4.56
C LYS A 29 5.95 0.94 4.01
N PRO A 30 6.19 0.45 2.77
CA PRO A 30 5.53 -0.75 2.25
C PRO A 30 5.70 -2.02 3.09
N LEU A 31 6.78 -2.14 3.86
CA LEU A 31 7.06 -3.29 4.71
C LEU A 31 6.56 -3.16 6.16
N ILE A 32 5.84 -2.09 6.48
CA ILE A 32 5.23 -1.94 7.81
C ILE A 32 4.20 -3.06 8.01
N PRO A 33 4.30 -3.82 9.12
CA PRO A 33 3.35 -4.88 9.45
C PRO A 33 1.93 -4.35 9.62
N TYR A 34 0.92 -5.09 9.15
CA TYR A 34 -0.49 -4.72 9.25
C TYR A 34 -1.38 -5.91 9.63
N GLY A 35 -2.42 -5.65 10.42
CA GLY A 35 -3.51 -6.56 10.72
C GLY A 35 -3.10 -7.90 11.32
N GLY A 36 -1.96 -7.99 11.99
CA GLY A 36 -1.49 -9.18 12.68
C GLY A 36 -0.85 -10.26 11.79
N ALA A 37 -0.81 -10.13 10.45
CA ALA A 37 -0.26 -11.20 9.62
C ALA A 37 0.27 -10.80 8.24
N CYS A 38 0.18 -9.53 7.83
CA CYS A 38 0.67 -9.06 6.54
C CYS A 38 1.45 -7.74 6.66
N ARG A 39 1.84 -7.18 5.53
CA ARG A 39 2.48 -5.87 5.39
C ARG A 39 1.65 -5.01 4.46
N LEU A 40 1.86 -3.71 4.44
CA LEU A 40 1.08 -2.80 3.59
C LEU A 40 1.16 -3.17 2.11
N ILE A 41 2.35 -3.51 1.60
CA ILE A 41 2.56 -3.90 0.20
C ILE A 41 1.77 -5.16 -0.21
N ASP A 42 1.50 -6.05 0.73
CA ASP A 42 0.88 -7.34 0.44
C ASP A 42 -0.56 -7.22 -0.04
N PHE A 43 -1.25 -6.12 0.27
CA PHE A 43 -2.61 -5.87 -0.22
C PHE A 43 -2.65 -5.69 -1.73
N SER A 44 -1.83 -4.80 -2.28
CA SER A 44 -1.77 -4.57 -3.72
C SER A 44 -1.29 -5.82 -4.48
N LEU A 45 -0.33 -6.56 -3.93
CA LEU A 45 0.16 -7.81 -4.53
C LEU A 45 -0.89 -8.93 -4.48
N ALA A 46 -1.61 -9.08 -3.35
CA ALA A 46 -2.69 -10.06 -3.22
C ALA A 46 -3.86 -9.75 -4.17
N ASN A 47 -4.24 -8.47 -4.28
CA ASN A 47 -5.26 -8.04 -5.23
C ASN A 47 -4.83 -8.30 -6.67
N ALA A 48 -3.59 -7.98 -7.05
CA ALA A 48 -3.06 -8.24 -8.39
C ALA A 48 -3.11 -9.73 -8.74
N ARG A 49 -2.61 -10.59 -7.85
CA ARG A 49 -2.70 -12.05 -8.03
C ARG A 49 -4.14 -12.54 -8.11
N GLY A 50 -5.01 -12.03 -7.23
CA GLY A 50 -6.43 -12.39 -7.18
C GLY A 50 -7.21 -11.97 -8.42
N SER A 51 -6.75 -10.92 -9.11
CA SER A 51 -7.29 -10.41 -10.39
C SER A 51 -6.72 -11.12 -11.62
N GLY A 52 -5.99 -12.21 -11.45
CA GLY A 52 -5.43 -13.00 -12.56
C GLY A 52 -4.21 -12.38 -13.24
N LEU A 53 -3.54 -11.42 -12.62
CA LEU A 53 -2.27 -10.90 -13.13
C LEU A 53 -1.12 -11.83 -12.76
N ASP A 54 -0.27 -12.15 -13.72
CA ASP A 54 0.86 -13.07 -13.53
C ASP A 54 2.12 -12.36 -13.00
N GLU A 55 2.19 -11.05 -13.17
CA GLU A 55 3.37 -10.26 -12.84
C GLU A 55 3.03 -8.85 -12.39
N VAL A 56 3.79 -8.35 -11.42
CA VAL A 56 3.79 -6.94 -11.00
C VAL A 56 5.22 -6.40 -11.08
N LEU A 57 5.42 -5.31 -11.83
CA LEU A 57 6.68 -4.56 -11.84
C LEU A 57 6.73 -3.64 -10.62
N LEU A 58 7.68 -3.89 -9.72
CA LEU A 58 7.89 -3.04 -8.55
C LEU A 58 8.87 -1.91 -8.88
N LEU A 59 8.45 -0.67 -8.60
CA LEU A 59 9.30 0.51 -8.64
C LEU A 59 9.56 0.99 -7.22
N SER A 60 10.81 0.85 -6.78
CA SER A 60 11.30 1.37 -5.49
C SER A 60 12.62 2.09 -5.68
N GLN A 61 12.87 3.08 -4.84
CA GLN A 61 14.13 3.81 -4.83
C GLN A 61 14.92 3.62 -3.53
N TYR A 62 14.32 3.02 -2.52
CA TYR A 62 14.91 2.87 -1.18
C TYR A 62 15.06 1.39 -0.84
N GLU A 63 16.19 1.03 -0.23
CA GLU A 63 16.47 -0.31 0.30
C GLU A 63 16.02 -1.47 -0.64
N GLU A 64 16.22 -1.30 -1.93
CA GLU A 64 15.71 -2.23 -2.96
C GLU A 64 16.09 -3.67 -2.66
N ARG A 65 17.31 -3.92 -2.18
CA ARG A 65 17.77 -5.26 -1.86
C ARG A 65 16.95 -5.93 -0.76
N ARG A 66 16.73 -5.22 0.36
CA ARG A 66 15.94 -5.75 1.48
C ARG A 66 14.51 -6.04 1.05
N LEU A 67 13.94 -5.14 0.26
CA LEU A 67 12.61 -5.30 -0.31
C LEU A 67 12.57 -6.51 -1.25
N MET A 68 13.56 -6.67 -2.13
CA MET A 68 13.68 -7.82 -3.03
C MET A 68 13.79 -9.14 -2.28
N ASP A 69 14.70 -9.25 -1.32
CA ASP A 69 14.91 -10.48 -0.52
C ASP A 69 13.62 -10.91 0.19
N ASP A 70 12.89 -9.94 0.71
CA ASP A 70 11.67 -10.17 1.45
C ASP A 70 10.50 -10.59 0.54
N LEU A 71 10.33 -9.92 -0.60
CA LEU A 71 9.28 -10.24 -1.56
C LEU A 71 9.56 -11.55 -2.32
N HIS A 72 10.81 -11.88 -2.62
CA HIS A 72 11.16 -13.16 -3.23
C HIS A 72 10.79 -14.35 -2.34
N ARG A 73 11.03 -14.24 -1.03
CA ARG A 73 10.67 -15.32 -0.10
C ARG A 73 9.17 -15.54 0.00
N VAL A 74 8.38 -14.50 -0.16
CA VAL A 74 6.94 -14.55 0.10
C VAL A 74 6.14 -14.71 -1.19
N TRP A 75 6.43 -13.89 -2.20
CA TRP A 75 5.61 -13.81 -3.40
C TRP A 75 6.14 -14.58 -4.59
N ASN A 76 7.47 -14.70 -4.73
CA ASN A 76 8.08 -15.42 -5.85
C ASN A 76 8.36 -16.90 -5.54
N ALA A 77 8.02 -17.37 -4.35
CA ALA A 77 8.18 -18.78 -3.97
C ALA A 77 7.11 -19.69 -4.59
N GLU A 78 5.95 -19.14 -4.93
CA GLU A 78 4.82 -19.88 -5.51
C GLU A 78 4.79 -19.70 -7.04
N PRO A 79 4.46 -20.76 -7.83
CA PRO A 79 4.32 -20.65 -9.26
C PRO A 79 3.08 -19.80 -9.64
N GLY A 80 3.13 -19.12 -10.77
CA GLY A 80 2.00 -18.42 -11.39
C GLY A 80 1.84 -16.96 -11.00
N PHE A 81 2.69 -16.42 -10.10
CA PHE A 81 2.73 -14.99 -9.81
C PHE A 81 4.15 -14.54 -9.51
N ARG A 82 4.54 -13.38 -10.00
CA ARG A 82 5.89 -12.87 -9.83
C ARG A 82 5.91 -11.37 -9.56
N VAL A 83 6.76 -10.96 -8.61
CA VAL A 83 7.19 -9.57 -8.44
C VAL A 83 8.50 -9.40 -9.21
N HIS A 84 8.50 -8.50 -10.18
CA HIS A 84 9.63 -8.18 -11.05
C HIS A 84 10.26 -6.84 -10.65
N PHE A 85 11.60 -6.77 -10.60
CA PHE A 85 12.32 -5.59 -10.08
C PHE A 85 13.06 -4.80 -11.17
N GLY A 86 12.66 -4.95 -12.43
CA GLY A 86 13.32 -4.29 -13.55
C GLY A 86 14.78 -4.75 -13.72
N PRO A 87 15.76 -3.82 -13.81
CA PRO A 87 17.16 -4.17 -14.09
C PRO A 87 17.81 -5.09 -13.03
N TYR A 88 17.30 -5.06 -11.80
CA TYR A 88 17.85 -5.87 -10.71
C TYR A 88 17.45 -7.34 -10.75
N ASP A 89 16.36 -7.67 -11.43
CA ASP A 89 15.85 -9.04 -11.50
C ASP A 89 16.83 -10.00 -12.19
N THR A 90 17.52 -9.54 -13.24
CA THR A 90 18.53 -10.32 -13.94
C THR A 90 19.76 -10.58 -13.05
N ALA A 91 20.22 -9.55 -12.34
CA ALA A 91 21.34 -9.68 -11.42
C ALA A 91 20.99 -10.61 -10.24
N TYR A 92 19.77 -10.55 -9.75
CA TYR A 92 19.27 -11.42 -8.68
C TYR A 92 19.17 -12.88 -9.12
N ARG A 93 18.68 -13.14 -10.33
CA ARG A 93 18.54 -14.51 -10.88
C ARG A 93 19.86 -15.16 -11.24
N SER A 94 20.83 -14.38 -11.76
CA SER A 94 22.12 -14.90 -12.16
C SER A 94 23.06 -15.22 -11.00
N ALA A 95 22.78 -14.68 -9.82
CA ALA A 95 23.61 -14.86 -8.63
C ALA A 95 23.32 -16.17 -7.86
N GLY A 96 22.29 -16.93 -8.21
CA GLY A 96 21.87 -18.11 -7.47
C GLY A 96 21.52 -17.80 -6.01
N THR A 97 21.90 -18.68 -5.08
CA THR A 97 21.73 -18.44 -3.62
C THR A 97 22.71 -17.40 -3.06
N ASP A 98 23.80 -17.13 -3.77
CA ASP A 98 24.78 -16.08 -3.44
C ASP A 98 24.42 -14.78 -4.17
N VAL A 99 23.41 -14.09 -3.68
CA VAL A 99 23.10 -12.73 -4.15
C VAL A 99 24.31 -11.83 -3.89
N PRO A 100 24.85 -11.10 -4.89
CA PRO A 100 25.95 -10.18 -4.65
C PRO A 100 25.58 -9.26 -3.48
N ARG A 101 26.46 -9.17 -2.47
CA ARG A 101 26.27 -8.29 -1.30
C ARG A 101 26.13 -6.82 -1.70
N GLU A 102 26.49 -6.49 -2.94
CA GLU A 102 26.38 -5.17 -3.52
C GLU A 102 25.54 -5.26 -4.79
N ILE A 103 24.24 -4.97 -4.68
CA ILE A 103 23.50 -4.41 -5.82
C ILE A 103 24.25 -3.12 -6.14
N PRO A 104 24.70 -2.91 -7.40
CA PRO A 104 25.47 -1.72 -7.73
C PRO A 104 24.82 -0.49 -7.14
N ALA A 105 25.60 0.27 -6.38
CA ALA A 105 25.10 1.52 -5.81
C ALA A 105 24.43 2.31 -6.94
N ARG A 106 23.23 2.79 -6.68
CA ARG A 106 22.39 3.48 -7.64
C ARG A 106 23.20 4.52 -8.42
N ARG A 107 23.36 4.32 -9.70
CA ARG A 107 23.99 5.28 -10.60
C ARG A 107 22.91 6.25 -11.07
N GLY A 108 22.76 7.38 -10.38
CA GLY A 108 21.85 8.45 -10.79
C GLY A 108 21.20 9.17 -9.61
N PRO A 109 20.60 10.34 -9.85
CA PRO A 109 19.86 11.07 -8.83
C PRO A 109 18.63 10.30 -8.38
N LEU A 110 18.17 10.54 -7.14
CA LEU A 110 16.95 9.95 -6.59
C LEU A 110 15.74 10.31 -7.46
N GLU A 111 14.76 9.40 -7.53
CA GLU A 111 13.46 9.68 -8.13
C GLU A 111 12.78 10.82 -7.35
N ARG A 112 12.26 11.81 -8.06
CA ARG A 112 11.68 13.00 -7.47
C ARG A 112 10.20 12.86 -7.16
N GLY A 113 9.53 11.87 -7.78
CA GLY A 113 8.12 11.60 -7.60
C GLY A 113 7.67 10.36 -8.36
N THR A 114 6.36 10.12 -8.33
CA THR A 114 5.73 8.92 -8.91
C THR A 114 5.86 8.84 -10.43
N ALA A 115 5.78 9.97 -11.13
CA ALA A 115 5.96 10.04 -12.58
C ALA A 115 7.44 9.91 -12.99
N ASP A 116 8.38 10.48 -12.23
CA ASP A 116 9.82 10.32 -12.48
C ASP A 116 10.26 8.85 -12.34
N ALA A 117 9.64 8.09 -11.42
CA ALA A 117 9.86 6.65 -11.29
C ALA A 117 9.49 5.88 -12.57
N LEU A 118 8.36 6.24 -13.19
CA LEU A 118 7.93 5.64 -14.47
C LEU A 118 8.87 5.98 -15.62
N ILE A 119 9.34 7.23 -15.72
CA ILE A 119 10.28 7.67 -16.75
C ILE A 119 11.61 6.91 -16.64
N ARG A 120 12.18 6.86 -15.44
CA ARG A 120 13.49 6.23 -15.21
C ARG A 120 13.52 4.73 -15.47
N LYS A 121 12.37 4.10 -15.42
CA LYS A 121 12.22 2.65 -15.69
C LYS A 121 11.32 2.39 -16.90
N SER A 122 11.25 3.36 -17.82
CA SER A 122 10.34 3.34 -18.97
C SER A 122 10.51 2.09 -19.85
N GLU A 123 11.72 1.58 -20.02
CA GLU A 123 11.97 0.35 -20.79
C GLU A 123 11.26 -0.88 -20.21
N TYR A 124 11.08 -0.94 -18.87
CA TYR A 124 10.37 -2.01 -18.18
C TYR A 124 8.86 -1.72 -18.09
N VAL A 125 8.49 -0.47 -17.89
CA VAL A 125 7.08 -0.03 -17.81
C VAL A 125 6.39 -0.23 -19.14
N PHE A 126 7.01 0.25 -20.23
CA PHE A 126 6.41 0.24 -21.58
C PHE A 126 6.95 -0.88 -22.48
N GLY A 127 7.89 -1.69 -21.97
CA GLY A 127 8.45 -2.82 -22.70
C GLY A 127 7.48 -3.99 -22.86
N GLY A 128 7.80 -4.91 -23.79
CA GLY A 128 7.03 -6.15 -23.97
C GLY A 128 5.66 -5.98 -24.61
N GLY A 129 5.34 -4.80 -25.17
CA GLY A 129 4.07 -4.57 -25.89
C GLY A 129 2.87 -4.36 -24.97
N ALA A 130 3.06 -3.85 -23.76
CA ALA A 130 1.96 -3.47 -22.88
C ALA A 130 1.09 -2.38 -23.55
N GLU A 131 -0.21 -2.61 -23.61
CA GLU A 131 -1.18 -1.65 -24.14
C GLU A 131 -1.82 -0.82 -23.01
N GLN A 132 -1.85 -1.37 -21.80
CA GLN A 132 -2.40 -0.72 -20.62
C GLN A 132 -1.40 -0.79 -19.46
N ILE A 133 -1.32 0.30 -18.70
CA ILE A 133 -0.49 0.39 -17.50
C ILE A 133 -1.39 0.55 -16.28
N LEU A 134 -1.48 -0.49 -15.46
CA LEU A 134 -2.14 -0.45 -14.16
C LEU A 134 -1.15 0.06 -13.13
N VAL A 135 -1.35 1.26 -12.63
CA VAL A 135 -0.51 1.87 -11.58
C VAL A 135 -1.12 1.62 -10.22
N LEU A 136 -0.35 1.06 -9.32
CA LEU A 136 -0.70 0.70 -7.94
C LEU A 136 0.23 1.39 -6.95
N HIS A 137 -0.23 1.60 -5.71
CA HIS A 137 0.58 2.09 -4.61
C HIS A 137 0.71 1.01 -3.51
N ALA A 138 1.88 0.95 -2.87
CA ALA A 138 2.26 -0.11 -1.94
C ALA A 138 1.92 0.19 -0.46
N ASP A 139 1.17 1.25 -0.19
CA ASP A 139 0.92 1.77 1.17
C ASP A 139 -0.56 1.92 1.53
N HIS A 140 -1.45 1.31 0.73
CA HIS A 140 -2.89 1.29 0.97
C HIS A 140 -3.37 -0.09 1.43
N VAL A 141 -4.43 -0.07 2.23
CA VAL A 141 -5.10 -1.26 2.75
C VAL A 141 -6.48 -1.36 2.12
N TYR A 142 -6.69 -2.38 1.29
CA TYR A 142 -7.94 -2.58 0.56
C TYR A 142 -8.05 -3.99 -0.02
N ARG A 143 -9.27 -4.41 -0.33
CA ARG A 143 -9.55 -5.60 -1.14
C ARG A 143 -10.20 -5.15 -2.44
N PHE A 144 -9.63 -5.53 -3.58
CA PHE A 144 -10.13 -5.10 -4.87
C PHE A 144 -9.79 -6.11 -5.97
N ASP A 145 -10.71 -6.33 -6.88
CA ASP A 145 -10.49 -7.04 -8.13
C ASP A 145 -10.26 -6.02 -9.24
N TYR A 146 -9.08 -6.04 -9.85
CA TYR A 146 -8.73 -5.08 -10.91
C TYR A 146 -9.32 -5.44 -12.27
N GLU A 147 -9.82 -6.66 -12.47
CA GLU A 147 -10.34 -7.09 -13.77
C GLU A 147 -11.49 -6.19 -14.26
N PRO A 148 -12.53 -5.86 -13.47
CA PRO A 148 -13.60 -4.95 -13.90
C PRO A 148 -13.12 -3.54 -14.23
N LEU A 149 -12.11 -3.02 -13.50
CA LEU A 149 -11.50 -1.72 -13.79
C LEU A 149 -10.77 -1.74 -15.14
N ILE A 150 -9.96 -2.78 -15.39
CA ILE A 150 -9.18 -2.97 -16.62
C ILE A 150 -10.13 -3.16 -17.81
N ALA A 151 -11.13 -4.04 -17.69
CA ALA A 151 -12.12 -4.29 -18.73
C ALA A 151 -12.94 -3.03 -19.05
N GLY A 152 -13.37 -2.29 -18.03
CA GLY A 152 -14.10 -1.02 -18.18
C GLY A 152 -13.25 0.06 -18.86
N HIS A 153 -11.97 0.16 -18.52
CA HIS A 153 -11.03 1.06 -19.18
C HIS A 153 -10.94 0.75 -20.67
N ARG A 154 -10.69 -0.51 -21.01
CA ARG A 154 -10.61 -1.00 -22.39
C ARG A 154 -11.89 -0.73 -23.17
N ALA A 155 -13.04 -1.08 -22.61
CA ALA A 155 -14.34 -0.90 -23.25
C ALA A 155 -14.70 0.57 -23.50
N SER A 156 -14.25 1.47 -22.62
CA SER A 156 -14.51 2.90 -22.75
C SER A 156 -13.63 3.61 -23.78
N GLY A 157 -12.46 3.06 -24.12
CA GLY A 157 -11.44 3.75 -24.91
C GLY A 157 -10.92 5.03 -24.25
N ALA A 158 -10.93 5.09 -22.92
CA ALA A 158 -10.44 6.22 -22.17
C ALA A 158 -8.90 6.26 -22.20
N ALA A 159 -8.32 7.45 -22.14
CA ALA A 159 -6.88 7.64 -21.97
C ALA A 159 -6.41 7.27 -20.56
N LEU A 160 -7.31 7.43 -19.59
CA LEU A 160 -7.08 7.11 -18.18
C LEU A 160 -8.40 6.71 -17.50
N THR A 161 -8.37 5.69 -16.67
CA THR A 161 -9.46 5.40 -15.72
C THR A 161 -8.90 5.41 -14.31
N ILE A 162 -9.43 6.28 -13.45
CA ILE A 162 -9.02 6.41 -12.05
C ILE A 162 -10.00 5.70 -11.14
N ALA A 163 -9.49 4.98 -10.15
CA ALA A 163 -10.29 4.46 -9.07
C ALA A 163 -10.60 5.58 -8.05
N TYR A 164 -11.84 5.63 -7.59
CA TYR A 164 -12.25 6.63 -6.60
C TYR A 164 -13.18 6.03 -5.55
N GLN A 165 -13.20 6.67 -4.38
CA GLN A 165 -14.10 6.31 -3.29
C GLN A 165 -14.65 7.56 -2.61
N ARG A 166 -15.81 7.41 -1.95
CA ARG A 166 -16.38 8.45 -1.08
C ARG A 166 -15.74 8.37 0.30
N ILE A 167 -15.33 9.54 0.84
CA ILE A 167 -14.78 9.65 2.18
C ILE A 167 -15.54 10.68 3.03
N GLU A 168 -15.30 10.65 4.33
CA GLU A 168 -15.81 11.66 5.22
C GLU A 168 -15.18 13.03 4.94
N ARG A 169 -15.98 14.10 4.92
CA ARG A 169 -15.53 15.46 4.59
C ARG A 169 -14.37 15.98 5.43
N ARG A 170 -14.24 15.54 6.67
CA ARG A 170 -13.12 15.94 7.55
C ARG A 170 -11.74 15.51 7.04
N TRP A 171 -11.66 14.56 6.10
CA TRP A 171 -10.41 14.01 5.60
C TRP A 171 -10.03 14.48 4.18
N VAL A 172 -10.88 15.28 3.52
CA VAL A 172 -10.70 15.66 2.10
C VAL A 172 -9.35 16.37 1.84
N HIS A 173 -8.86 17.15 2.80
CA HIS A 173 -7.61 17.90 2.71
C HIS A 173 -6.33 17.01 2.65
N LEU A 174 -6.49 15.71 2.88
CA LEU A 174 -5.37 14.76 2.86
C LEU A 174 -5.13 14.11 1.50
N PHE A 175 -6.08 14.23 0.56
CA PHE A 175 -6.13 13.43 -0.66
C PHE A 175 -6.30 14.25 -1.93
N GLY A 176 -6.00 13.60 -3.06
CA GLY A 176 -6.45 14.07 -4.37
C GLY A 176 -7.96 13.94 -4.50
N MET A 177 -8.66 15.06 -4.61
CA MET A 177 -10.10 15.11 -4.73
C MET A 177 -10.53 15.13 -6.18
N VAL A 178 -11.63 14.45 -6.48
CA VAL A 178 -12.13 14.26 -7.85
C VAL A 178 -13.58 14.64 -7.97
N ARG A 179 -13.99 15.04 -9.18
CA ARG A 179 -15.38 15.28 -9.55
C ARG A 179 -15.65 14.72 -10.94
N PHE A 180 -16.83 14.16 -11.12
CA PHE A 180 -17.26 13.57 -12.38
C PHE A 180 -18.53 14.25 -12.89
N ASP A 181 -18.73 14.23 -14.23
CA ASP A 181 -20.00 14.56 -14.87
C ASP A 181 -21.02 13.42 -14.77
N GLY A 182 -22.20 13.62 -15.35
CA GLY A 182 -23.28 12.63 -15.37
C GLY A 182 -22.95 11.35 -16.17
N ASP A 183 -21.96 11.42 -17.05
CA ASP A 183 -21.49 10.29 -17.86
C ASP A 183 -20.29 9.56 -17.24
N GLY A 184 -19.82 10.02 -16.06
CA GLY A 184 -18.69 9.46 -15.33
C GLY A 184 -17.33 9.87 -15.88
N ASN A 185 -17.24 10.98 -16.63
CA ASN A 185 -15.95 11.54 -17.02
C ASN A 185 -15.46 12.48 -15.93
N LEU A 186 -14.15 12.44 -15.67
CA LEU A 186 -13.50 13.32 -14.71
C LEU A 186 -13.52 14.77 -15.21
N THR A 187 -14.07 15.68 -14.41
CA THR A 187 -14.16 17.10 -14.72
C THR A 187 -13.22 17.97 -13.87
N GLU A 188 -12.82 17.46 -12.71
CA GLU A 188 -11.92 18.18 -11.81
C GLU A 188 -11.05 17.19 -11.04
N PHE A 189 -9.76 17.52 -10.91
CA PHE A 189 -8.80 16.86 -10.04
C PHE A 189 -8.02 17.91 -9.26
N THR A 190 -8.05 17.84 -7.92
CA THR A 190 -7.34 18.78 -7.06
C THR A 190 -6.60 18.05 -5.97
N GLU A 191 -5.27 18.11 -5.98
CA GLU A 191 -4.43 17.43 -4.98
C GLU A 191 -4.40 18.21 -3.67
N LYS A 192 -4.88 17.58 -2.60
CA LYS A 192 -4.88 18.09 -1.22
C LYS A 192 -5.41 19.51 -1.07
N PRO A 193 -6.64 19.79 -1.51
CA PRO A 193 -7.21 21.12 -1.40
C PRO A 193 -7.45 21.51 0.06
N GLU A 194 -7.26 22.78 0.41
CA GLU A 194 -7.64 23.29 1.73
C GLU A 194 -9.14 23.19 1.96
N ASN A 195 -9.92 23.46 0.91
CA ASN A 195 -11.37 23.34 0.91
C ASN A 195 -11.79 22.55 -0.34
N SER A 196 -12.56 21.49 -0.15
CA SER A 196 -13.14 20.71 -1.25
C SER A 196 -14.66 20.71 -1.17
N THR A 197 -15.30 20.89 -2.31
CA THR A 197 -16.75 20.70 -2.48
C THR A 197 -17.09 19.24 -2.79
N SER A 198 -16.11 18.44 -3.19
CA SER A 198 -16.23 17.00 -3.41
C SER A 198 -15.91 16.23 -2.13
N ASP A 199 -16.52 15.06 -1.96
CA ASP A 199 -16.21 14.04 -0.98
C ASP A 199 -15.70 12.76 -1.65
N LEU A 200 -15.39 12.82 -2.96
CA LEU A 200 -14.80 11.73 -3.73
C LEU A 200 -13.29 11.89 -3.77
N VAL A 201 -12.57 10.84 -3.36
CA VAL A 201 -11.10 10.79 -3.32
C VAL A 201 -10.59 9.89 -4.44
N PHE A 202 -9.46 10.26 -5.04
CA PHE A 202 -8.66 9.37 -5.85
C PHE A 202 -8.06 8.27 -4.97
N ALA A 203 -8.40 7.01 -5.24
CA ALA A 203 -7.98 5.87 -4.41
C ALA A 203 -6.54 5.41 -4.69
N ALA A 204 -5.75 6.23 -5.42
CA ALA A 204 -4.34 6.02 -5.74
C ALA A 204 -4.04 4.73 -6.53
N PHE A 205 -4.99 4.22 -7.30
CA PHE A 205 -4.72 3.26 -8.36
C PHE A 205 -5.55 3.59 -9.61
N CYS A 206 -4.98 3.31 -10.78
CA CYS A 206 -5.55 3.72 -12.04
C CYS A 206 -5.00 2.90 -13.21
N VAL A 207 -5.72 2.92 -14.33
CA VAL A 207 -5.30 2.29 -15.59
C VAL A 207 -5.13 3.36 -16.66
N PHE A 208 -3.95 3.43 -17.25
CA PHE A 208 -3.65 4.29 -18.38
C PHE A 208 -3.60 3.49 -19.69
N ASP A 209 -3.99 4.11 -20.79
CA ASP A 209 -3.49 3.74 -22.11
C ASP A 209 -1.97 3.97 -22.12
N ALA A 210 -1.20 2.94 -22.48
CA ALA A 210 0.26 2.96 -22.38
C ALA A 210 0.91 4.01 -23.30
N ALA A 211 0.39 4.17 -24.52
CA ALA A 211 0.93 5.12 -25.48
C ALA A 211 0.64 6.57 -25.04
N VAL A 212 -0.57 6.80 -24.50
CA VAL A 212 -0.95 8.12 -23.97
C VAL A 212 -0.10 8.46 -22.77
N LEU A 213 0.02 7.57 -21.77
CA LEU A 213 0.86 7.82 -20.60
C LEU A 213 2.29 8.15 -21.00
N LYS A 214 2.89 7.33 -21.89
CA LYS A 214 4.26 7.55 -22.37
C LYS A 214 4.43 8.93 -22.99
N ARG A 215 3.49 9.35 -23.86
CA ARG A 215 3.51 10.68 -24.48
C ARG A 215 3.50 11.81 -23.44
N TYR A 216 2.66 11.75 -22.42
CA TYR A 216 2.62 12.76 -21.35
C TYR A 216 3.89 12.81 -20.52
N LEU A 217 4.44 11.65 -20.17
CA LEU A 217 5.71 11.59 -19.45
C LEU A 217 6.85 12.21 -20.27
N GLU A 218 6.92 11.91 -21.57
CA GLU A 218 7.92 12.51 -22.49
C GLU A 218 7.72 14.04 -22.67
N GLN A 219 6.49 14.53 -22.70
CA GLN A 219 6.18 15.96 -22.82
C GLN A 219 6.52 16.74 -21.55
N LEU A 220 6.33 16.12 -20.39
CA LEU A 220 6.62 16.74 -19.10
C LEU A 220 8.10 16.66 -18.73
N ASP A 221 8.82 15.67 -19.25
CA ASP A 221 10.26 15.54 -18.99
C ASP A 221 11.04 16.75 -19.52
N GLY A 222 11.88 17.32 -18.66
CA GLY A 222 12.64 18.53 -18.97
C GLY A 222 11.88 19.85 -18.78
N THR A 223 10.62 19.84 -18.35
CA THR A 223 9.86 21.03 -17.95
C THR A 223 10.01 21.31 -16.45
N ASP A 224 9.48 22.44 -15.97
CA ASP A 224 9.36 22.73 -14.53
C ASP A 224 8.10 22.09 -13.97
N TRP A 225 8.19 20.83 -13.56
CA TRP A 225 7.09 20.01 -13.03
C TRP A 225 7.45 19.37 -11.68
N GLN A 226 6.45 18.86 -10.94
CA GLN A 226 6.65 18.29 -9.62
C GLN A 226 7.00 16.79 -9.66
N HIS A 227 7.03 16.18 -10.85
CA HIS A 227 7.38 14.77 -11.09
C HIS A 227 6.39 13.77 -10.51
N ASP A 228 5.12 14.17 -10.40
CA ASP A 228 4.06 13.43 -9.74
C ASP A 228 2.87 13.16 -10.66
N ILE A 229 2.31 11.95 -10.61
CA ILE A 229 1.16 11.57 -11.43
C ILE A 229 -0.06 12.45 -11.11
N SER A 230 -0.33 12.67 -9.83
CA SER A 230 -1.52 13.41 -9.37
C SER A 230 -1.39 14.91 -9.56
N ARG A 231 -0.17 15.46 -9.53
CA ARG A 231 0.07 16.91 -9.62
C ARG A 231 0.36 17.41 -11.02
N ASP A 232 0.88 16.52 -11.88
CA ASP A 232 1.32 16.92 -13.20
C ASP A 232 0.59 16.16 -14.32
N VAL A 233 0.64 14.82 -14.30
CA VAL A 233 0.15 14.01 -15.42
C VAL A 233 -1.38 14.09 -15.54
N ILE A 234 -2.12 13.84 -14.47
CA ILE A 234 -3.59 13.88 -14.50
C ILE A 234 -4.11 15.28 -14.85
N PRO A 235 -3.63 16.37 -14.21
CA PRO A 235 -4.04 17.72 -14.60
C PRO A 235 -3.71 18.08 -16.06
N ALA A 236 -2.52 17.68 -16.57
CA ALA A 236 -2.15 17.94 -17.96
C ALA A 236 -3.07 17.19 -18.94
N MET A 237 -3.44 15.94 -18.64
CA MET A 237 -4.40 15.17 -19.44
C MET A 237 -5.78 15.84 -19.46
N LEU A 238 -6.28 16.30 -18.32
CA LEU A 238 -7.55 17.01 -18.23
C LEU A 238 -7.52 18.34 -19.02
N ALA A 239 -6.47 19.13 -18.87
CA ALA A 239 -6.30 20.39 -19.58
C ALA A 239 -6.24 20.20 -21.10
N ALA A 240 -5.70 19.09 -21.58
CA ALA A 240 -5.67 18.73 -22.99
C ALA A 240 -6.98 18.13 -23.52
N GLY A 241 -8.00 17.94 -22.66
CA GLY A 241 -9.28 17.35 -23.04
C GLY A 241 -9.25 15.83 -23.25
N GLU A 242 -8.28 15.13 -22.68
CA GLU A 242 -8.24 13.67 -22.73
C GLU A 242 -9.45 13.09 -21.99
N ARG A 243 -9.93 11.97 -22.50
CA ARG A 243 -11.04 11.24 -21.86
C ARG A 243 -10.54 10.51 -20.62
N VAL A 244 -10.87 11.03 -19.45
CA VAL A 244 -10.56 10.41 -18.15
C VAL A 244 -11.86 9.92 -17.50
N ARG A 245 -11.92 8.64 -17.12
CA ARG A 245 -13.10 8.01 -16.51
C ARG A 245 -12.89 7.72 -15.04
N GLY A 246 -14.00 7.64 -14.29
CA GLY A 246 -14.01 7.15 -12.92
C GLY A 246 -14.46 5.68 -12.84
N HIS A 247 -13.89 4.96 -11.88
CA HIS A 247 -14.34 3.64 -11.45
C HIS A 247 -14.49 3.65 -9.92
N GLU A 248 -15.71 3.42 -9.43
CA GLU A 248 -15.98 3.47 -7.99
C GLU A 248 -15.44 2.23 -7.28
N VAL A 249 -14.72 2.44 -6.19
CA VAL A 249 -14.21 1.39 -5.31
C VAL A 249 -15.27 1.08 -4.25
N ALA A 250 -15.85 -0.09 -4.34
CA ALA A 250 -16.72 -0.60 -3.30
C ALA A 250 -15.90 -1.22 -2.15
N GLY A 251 -16.38 -1.07 -0.91
CA GLY A 251 -15.76 -1.71 0.26
C GLY A 251 -14.70 -0.85 0.94
N HIS A 252 -13.85 -1.53 1.71
CA HIS A 252 -12.85 -0.87 2.54
C HIS A 252 -11.63 -0.43 1.74
N TRP A 253 -11.26 0.83 1.90
CA TRP A 253 -10.01 1.40 1.41
C TRP A 253 -9.46 2.39 2.45
N GLU A 254 -8.19 2.28 2.79
CA GLU A 254 -7.52 3.13 3.77
C GLU A 254 -6.08 3.41 3.33
N ASP A 255 -5.69 4.70 3.27
CA ASP A 255 -4.29 5.10 3.13
C ASP A 255 -3.64 5.17 4.51
N ILE A 256 -2.60 4.41 4.74
CA ILE A 256 -1.86 4.39 6.00
C ILE A 256 -0.71 5.40 5.96
N GLY A 257 -1.05 6.68 6.09
CA GLY A 257 -0.10 7.79 5.94
C GLY A 257 0.58 8.27 7.22
N THR A 258 -0.01 8.01 8.40
CA THR A 258 0.50 8.45 9.71
C THR A 258 0.33 7.36 10.76
N VAL A 259 1.00 7.50 11.91
CA VAL A 259 0.86 6.53 13.01
C VAL A 259 -0.56 6.54 13.61
N GLU A 260 -1.23 7.68 13.61
CA GLU A 260 -2.61 7.79 14.09
C GLU A 260 -3.58 7.02 13.18
N ARG A 261 -3.40 7.12 11.85
CA ARG A 261 -4.20 6.36 10.87
C ARG A 261 -3.90 4.87 10.95
N PHE A 262 -2.62 4.50 11.10
CA PHE A 262 -2.21 3.13 11.34
C PHE A 262 -2.88 2.54 12.58
N HIS A 263 -2.82 3.25 13.70
CA HIS A 263 -3.44 2.83 14.96
C HIS A 263 -4.96 2.72 14.82
N ARG A 264 -5.63 3.77 14.31
CA ARG A 264 -7.09 3.79 14.11
C ARG A 264 -7.58 2.62 13.25
N ALA A 265 -6.89 2.33 12.14
CA ALA A 265 -7.25 1.22 11.28
C ALA A 265 -7.13 -0.14 12.00
N HIS A 266 -6.12 -0.30 12.86
CA HIS A 266 -5.98 -1.50 13.70
C HIS A 266 -7.04 -1.58 14.79
N MET A 267 -7.43 -0.44 15.40
CA MET A 267 -8.49 -0.42 16.41
C MET A 267 -9.84 -0.82 15.80
N ALA A 268 -10.12 -0.42 14.57
CA ALA A 268 -11.31 -0.90 13.85
C ALA A 268 -11.32 -2.43 13.69
N LEU A 269 -10.15 -3.05 13.41
CA LEU A 269 -10.03 -4.51 13.36
C LEU A 269 -10.22 -5.18 14.73
N ALA A 270 -9.76 -4.54 15.81
CA ALA A 270 -9.86 -5.09 17.16
C ALA A 270 -11.29 -5.01 17.72
N THR A 271 -11.98 -3.89 17.50
CA THR A 271 -13.30 -3.64 18.09
C THR A 271 -14.45 -4.26 17.30
N ASP A 272 -14.39 -4.22 15.99
CA ASP A 272 -15.36 -4.91 15.11
C ASP A 272 -14.71 -5.34 13.79
N PRO A 273 -14.22 -6.57 13.71
CA PRO A 273 -13.57 -7.08 12.50
C PRO A 273 -14.50 -7.16 11.27
N ARG A 274 -15.81 -6.89 11.44
CA ARG A 274 -16.79 -6.88 10.34
C ARG A 274 -16.99 -5.48 9.74
N THR A 275 -16.53 -4.43 10.41
CA THR A 275 -16.73 -3.03 9.96
C THR A 275 -15.64 -2.53 9.02
N GLY A 276 -14.57 -3.26 8.85
CA GLY A 276 -13.49 -2.94 7.95
C GLY A 276 -13.24 -4.04 6.92
N LEU A 277 -11.98 -4.24 6.57
CA LEU A 277 -11.57 -5.39 5.78
C LEU A 277 -11.67 -6.66 6.64
N PRO A 278 -12.41 -7.70 6.20
CA PRO A 278 -12.49 -8.95 6.95
C PRO A 278 -11.11 -9.56 7.20
N VAL A 279 -10.88 -10.02 8.44
CA VAL A 279 -9.55 -10.51 8.87
C VAL A 279 -9.10 -11.73 8.05
N ASP A 280 -10.01 -12.58 7.65
CA ASP A 280 -9.81 -13.79 6.83
C ASP A 280 -9.54 -13.47 5.35
N GLU A 281 -9.89 -12.28 4.88
CA GLU A 281 -9.61 -11.81 3.52
C GLU A 281 -8.25 -11.09 3.40
N MET A 282 -7.58 -10.79 4.51
CA MET A 282 -6.27 -10.14 4.49
C MET A 282 -5.16 -11.14 4.14
N PRO A 283 -4.10 -10.71 3.42
CA PRO A 283 -2.94 -11.57 3.12
C PRO A 283 -2.26 -12.13 4.38
N TRP A 284 -1.66 -13.33 4.26
CA TRP A 284 -0.91 -14.00 5.32
C TRP A 284 0.54 -14.17 4.90
N THR A 285 1.37 -13.20 5.22
CA THR A 285 2.76 -13.12 4.72
C THR A 285 3.81 -13.01 5.83
N VAL A 286 3.41 -12.55 7.02
CA VAL A 286 4.28 -12.50 8.20
C VAL A 286 4.18 -13.81 8.96
N ARG A 287 5.30 -14.53 9.09
CA ARG A 287 5.39 -15.86 9.73
C ARG A 287 4.31 -16.83 9.27
N PRO A 288 4.44 -17.39 8.05
CA PRO A 288 3.55 -18.43 7.56
C PRO A 288 3.43 -19.59 8.56
N GLY A 289 2.21 -20.08 8.79
CA GLY A 289 1.93 -21.15 9.76
C GLY A 289 1.47 -20.67 11.14
N VAL A 290 1.72 -19.41 11.51
CA VAL A 290 1.09 -18.78 12.69
C VAL A 290 -0.23 -18.17 12.27
N ARG A 291 -1.33 -18.68 12.84
CA ARG A 291 -2.67 -18.16 12.56
C ARG A 291 -2.97 -16.96 13.46
N ARG A 292 -3.85 -16.08 13.01
CA ARG A 292 -4.46 -15.03 13.83
C ARG A 292 -5.95 -15.32 13.98
N GLY A 293 -6.53 -14.82 15.05
CA GLY A 293 -7.96 -14.92 15.28
C GLY A 293 -8.45 -13.80 16.16
N TRP A 294 -9.67 -13.35 15.91
CA TRP A 294 -10.34 -12.40 16.77
C TRP A 294 -10.92 -13.12 17.98
N VAL A 295 -10.67 -12.57 19.16
CA VAL A 295 -11.13 -13.11 20.43
C VAL A 295 -12.05 -12.11 21.10
N ALA A 296 -13.32 -12.49 21.26
CA ALA A 296 -14.30 -11.64 21.93
C ALA A 296 -14.05 -11.55 23.43
N ASP A 297 -13.91 -12.70 24.09
CA ASP A 297 -13.73 -12.77 25.55
C ASP A 297 -13.15 -14.12 25.97
N THR A 298 -11.92 -14.10 26.48
CA THR A 298 -11.27 -15.24 27.13
C THR A 298 -10.44 -14.76 28.31
N PRO A 299 -10.08 -15.64 29.28
CA PRO A 299 -9.21 -15.24 30.39
C PRO A 299 -7.94 -14.52 29.89
N GLY A 300 -7.78 -13.25 30.26
CA GLY A 300 -6.62 -12.43 29.89
C GLY A 300 -6.64 -11.80 28.50
N VAL A 301 -7.66 -12.07 27.66
CA VAL A 301 -7.79 -11.44 26.32
C VAL A 301 -9.26 -11.11 26.05
N ARG A 302 -9.55 -9.88 25.65
CA ARG A 302 -10.89 -9.40 25.32
C ARG A 302 -10.90 -8.51 24.08
N ALA A 303 -11.87 -8.69 23.21
CA ALA A 303 -12.12 -7.88 22.02
C ALA A 303 -10.83 -7.56 21.24
N SER A 304 -10.00 -8.57 20.99
CA SER A 304 -8.67 -8.39 20.44
C SER A 304 -8.37 -9.36 19.30
N LEU A 305 -7.54 -8.92 18.37
CA LEU A 305 -6.97 -9.74 17.31
C LEU A 305 -5.60 -10.24 17.76
N VAL A 306 -5.46 -11.55 17.93
CA VAL A 306 -4.25 -12.15 18.50
C VAL A 306 -3.73 -13.32 17.66
N PRO A 307 -2.41 -13.57 17.66
CA PRO A 307 -1.83 -14.73 16.99
C PRO A 307 -1.96 -16.01 17.83
N SER A 308 -1.92 -17.15 17.16
CA SER A 308 -1.99 -18.46 17.82
C SER A 308 -0.76 -18.82 18.67
N ASP A 309 0.35 -18.10 18.50
CA ASP A 309 1.60 -18.25 19.27
C ASP A 309 1.78 -17.20 20.39
N LEU A 310 0.69 -16.48 20.75
CA LEU A 310 0.73 -15.48 21.82
C LEU A 310 1.11 -16.11 23.17
N VAL A 311 2.13 -15.55 23.81
CA VAL A 311 2.48 -15.85 25.20
C VAL A 311 1.93 -14.73 26.09
N ASN A 312 0.82 -14.98 26.80
CA ASN A 312 0.15 -13.94 27.60
C ASN A 312 0.11 -14.32 29.10
N GLN A 313 0.68 -13.46 29.93
CA GLN A 313 0.62 -13.51 31.39
C GLN A 313 -0.03 -12.22 31.98
N GLY A 314 -0.62 -11.39 31.15
CA GLY A 314 -1.24 -10.13 31.52
C GLY A 314 -2.68 -10.03 31.04
N LEU A 315 -3.14 -8.80 30.82
CA LEU A 315 -4.46 -8.45 30.27
C LEU A 315 -4.30 -7.74 28.93
N VAL A 316 -5.03 -8.19 27.91
CA VAL A 316 -5.06 -7.63 26.56
C VAL A 316 -6.51 -7.29 26.21
N GLU A 317 -6.78 -6.04 25.89
CA GLU A 317 -8.14 -5.57 25.58
C GLU A 317 -8.11 -4.66 24.34
N GLU A 318 -9.07 -4.84 23.43
CA GLU A 318 -9.29 -3.98 22.26
C GLU A 318 -7.99 -3.73 21.46
N SER A 319 -7.16 -4.74 21.30
CA SER A 319 -5.79 -4.60 20.79
C SER A 319 -5.51 -5.57 19.64
N VAL A 320 -4.50 -5.22 18.83
CA VAL A 320 -3.99 -6.08 17.75
C VAL A 320 -2.55 -6.49 18.07
N LEU A 321 -2.35 -7.79 18.24
CA LEU A 321 -1.03 -8.37 18.54
C LEU A 321 -0.54 -9.19 17.35
N PHE A 322 0.75 -9.07 17.07
CA PHE A 322 1.42 -9.78 15.99
C PHE A 322 2.11 -11.06 16.46
N PRO A 323 2.51 -11.97 15.54
CA PRO A 323 3.22 -13.19 15.88
C PRO A 323 4.49 -12.97 16.70
N GLY A 324 4.72 -13.89 17.66
CA GLY A 324 5.90 -13.87 18.53
C GLY A 324 5.85 -12.88 19.67
N VAL A 325 4.72 -12.18 19.86
CA VAL A 325 4.52 -11.24 20.98
C VAL A 325 4.47 -11.98 22.32
N ARG A 326 5.07 -11.37 23.35
CA ARG A 326 5.01 -11.82 24.74
C ARG A 326 4.49 -10.71 25.63
N ILE A 327 3.51 -11.05 26.47
CA ILE A 327 2.95 -10.12 27.46
C ILE A 327 3.38 -10.61 28.85
N GLY A 328 4.16 -9.79 29.56
CA GLY A 328 4.71 -10.10 30.87
C GLY A 328 3.65 -10.15 31.98
N ALA A 329 4.02 -10.77 33.09
CA ALA A 329 3.12 -10.97 34.22
C ALA A 329 2.58 -9.63 34.77
N GLY A 330 1.24 -9.54 34.89
CA GLY A 330 0.56 -8.35 35.41
C GLY A 330 0.57 -7.14 34.48
N ALA A 331 1.09 -7.26 33.26
CA ALA A 331 1.01 -6.19 32.26
C ALA A 331 -0.42 -5.99 31.79
N ARG A 332 -0.73 -4.77 31.35
CA ARG A 332 -2.01 -4.39 30.74
C ARG A 332 -1.75 -3.72 29.40
N VAL A 333 -2.39 -4.24 28.34
CA VAL A 333 -2.31 -3.69 26.99
C VAL A 333 -3.72 -3.39 26.51
N ARG A 334 -4.04 -2.15 26.28
CA ARG A 334 -5.37 -1.70 25.89
C ARG A 334 -5.29 -0.81 24.66
N ARG A 335 -6.26 -0.95 23.75
CA ARG A 335 -6.39 -0.12 22.54
C ARG A 335 -5.05 0.12 21.85
N SER A 336 -4.26 -0.94 21.70
CA SER A 336 -2.87 -0.83 21.26
C SER A 336 -2.53 -1.85 20.18
N VAL A 337 -1.49 -1.53 19.42
CA VAL A 337 -0.91 -2.42 18.42
C VAL A 337 0.46 -2.89 18.91
N VAL A 338 0.68 -4.19 19.00
CA VAL A 338 1.97 -4.76 19.44
C VAL A 338 2.60 -5.50 18.27
N LEU A 339 3.73 -4.97 17.76
CA LEU A 339 4.40 -5.43 16.53
C LEU A 339 5.12 -6.78 16.72
N PRO A 340 5.50 -7.46 15.60
CA PRO A 340 6.04 -8.82 15.63
C PRO A 340 7.22 -8.98 16.60
N GLY A 341 7.14 -10.00 17.45
CA GLY A 341 8.23 -10.35 18.35
C GLY A 341 8.48 -9.39 19.52
N ALA A 342 7.65 -8.38 19.70
CA ALA A 342 7.81 -7.44 20.82
C ALA A 342 7.54 -8.10 22.16
N ASP A 343 8.37 -7.75 23.16
CA ASP A 343 8.23 -8.15 24.56
C ASP A 343 7.67 -6.99 25.39
N VAL A 344 6.48 -7.18 25.98
CA VAL A 344 5.90 -6.23 26.93
C VAL A 344 6.34 -6.61 28.33
N ALA A 345 7.03 -5.71 28.99
CA ALA A 345 7.61 -5.94 30.33
C ALA A 345 6.53 -6.29 31.40
N PRO A 346 6.87 -7.10 32.40
CA PRO A 346 5.97 -7.34 33.53
C PRO A 346 5.52 -6.05 34.19
N GLY A 347 4.21 -5.96 34.52
CA GLY A 347 3.60 -4.81 35.17
C GLY A 347 3.46 -3.54 34.29
N ALA A 348 3.83 -3.58 33.01
CA ALA A 348 3.65 -2.44 32.10
C ALA A 348 2.16 -2.11 31.94
N ASP A 349 1.80 -0.82 31.89
CA ASP A 349 0.46 -0.33 31.57
C ASP A 349 0.53 0.48 30.27
N ILE A 350 0.02 -0.11 29.18
CA ILE A 350 0.09 0.42 27.82
C ILE A 350 -1.32 0.67 27.33
N ASP A 351 -1.59 1.89 26.89
CA ASP A 351 -2.88 2.31 26.40
C ASP A 351 -2.72 3.25 25.20
N SER A 352 -3.52 3.01 24.15
CA SER A 352 -3.56 3.84 22.93
C SER A 352 -2.16 4.07 22.32
N ALA A 353 -1.44 2.98 22.07
CA ALA A 353 -0.04 3.03 21.64
C ALA A 353 0.28 2.00 20.55
N VAL A 354 1.44 2.19 19.91
CA VAL A 354 2.09 1.18 19.08
C VAL A 354 3.38 0.75 19.78
N VAL A 355 3.48 -0.54 20.11
CA VAL A 355 4.68 -1.15 20.67
C VAL A 355 5.51 -1.72 19.55
N LEU A 356 6.73 -1.21 19.36
CA LEU A 356 7.64 -1.63 18.30
C LEU A 356 8.36 -2.93 18.67
N GLU A 357 9.01 -3.57 17.71
CA GLU A 357 9.73 -4.83 17.88
C GLU A 357 10.86 -4.76 18.92
N ASP A 358 11.44 -3.57 19.11
CA ASP A 358 12.48 -3.28 20.12
C ASP A 358 11.90 -2.98 21.51
N GLY A 359 10.59 -3.10 21.69
CA GLY A 359 9.87 -2.80 22.93
C GLY A 359 9.61 -1.30 23.15
N HIS A 360 10.00 -0.43 22.20
CA HIS A 360 9.69 1.00 22.30
C HIS A 360 8.19 1.25 22.18
N ILE A 361 7.64 2.06 23.07
CA ILE A 361 6.22 2.43 23.09
C ILE A 361 6.06 3.80 22.44
N GLN A 362 5.47 3.83 21.26
CA GLN A 362 5.07 5.05 20.57
C GLN A 362 3.63 5.37 20.92
N GLN A 363 3.41 6.37 21.77
CA GLN A 363 2.08 6.84 22.15
C GLN A 363 1.37 7.41 20.91
N VAL A 364 0.09 7.11 20.80
CA VAL A 364 -0.78 7.69 19.80
C VAL A 364 -1.64 8.74 20.48
N THR A 365 -1.30 10.00 20.27
CA THR A 365 -2.17 11.09 20.67
C THR A 365 -3.29 11.20 19.65
N GLU A 366 -4.55 11.06 20.06
CA GLU A 366 -5.65 11.49 19.21
C GLU A 366 -5.38 12.95 18.86
N GLY A 367 -5.10 13.19 17.59
CA GLY A 367 -4.60 14.47 17.13
C GLY A 367 -5.50 15.61 17.60
N VAL A 368 -4.90 16.51 18.35
CA VAL A 368 -5.41 17.87 18.44
C VAL A 368 -5.60 18.32 17.00
N ARG A 369 -6.83 18.65 16.62
CA ARG A 369 -7.19 19.15 15.28
C ARG A 369 -6.17 20.21 14.88
N PRO A 370 -5.60 20.12 13.65
CA PRO A 370 -4.93 21.27 13.10
C PRO A 370 -5.91 22.43 12.93
#